data_99a8e667e5e3277bc8bd64ad0af4db4a
#
_entry.id   99a8e667e5e3277bc8bd64ad0af4db4a
#
_cell.length_a   1.000
_cell.length_b   1.000
_cell.length_c   1.000
_cell.angle_alpha   90.00
_cell.angle_beta   90.00
_cell.angle_gamma   90.00
#
_symmetry.space_group_name_H-M   'P 1'
#
loop_
_entity.id
_entity.type
_entity.pdbx_description
1 polymer ?
#
loop_
_entity_poly.entity_id
_entity_poly.type
_entity_poly.pdbx_seq_one_letter_code
_entity_poly.pdbx_strand_id
1 'polypeptide(L)'
;MADFSPEGLAGWEVRRPTPQAGQWSLLNGLVHGLVWAFPFVAAALVWRRASGSDGDPLWPTLLFTIGMLLLIILLIKGILMPRTWWFAYTDREVIIEHGLVIKARDHIAFDRVQYIERRAGPIMRPRALASLILDTAAGRATIPAAELEDIEALEEYLRVAMLRAAVV
;
A
#
# COMPACT_ATOMS: atom_id res chain seq x y z
N MET A 1 -20.28 -0.83 -18.10
CA MET A 1 -19.69 -0.42 -16.81
C MET A 1 -19.18 -1.69 -16.17
N ALA A 2 -17.85 -1.86 -16.05
CA ALA A 2 -17.31 -3.09 -15.49
C ALA A 2 -17.73 -3.17 -14.02
N ASP A 3 -18.37 -4.27 -13.66
CA ASP A 3 -18.73 -4.55 -12.27
C ASP A 3 -17.45 -4.90 -11.51
N PHE A 4 -17.03 -3.97 -10.65
CA PHE A 4 -15.85 -4.12 -9.79
C PHE A 4 -16.22 -4.71 -8.41
N SER A 5 -17.38 -5.37 -8.30
CA SER A 5 -17.75 -6.04 -7.06
C SER A 5 -17.18 -7.46 -7.01
N PRO A 6 -16.78 -7.94 -5.81
CA PRO A 6 -16.34 -9.33 -5.65
C PRO A 6 -17.50 -10.35 -5.69
N GLU A 7 -18.75 -9.88 -5.81
CA GLU A 7 -19.96 -10.72 -5.74
C GLU A 7 -20.12 -11.68 -6.93
N GLY A 8 -19.43 -11.43 -8.04
CA GLY A 8 -19.40 -12.31 -9.23
C GLY A 8 -18.35 -13.42 -9.20
N LEU A 9 -17.54 -13.54 -8.14
CA LEU A 9 -16.42 -14.48 -8.05
C LEU A 9 -16.79 -15.78 -7.30
N ALA A 10 -17.76 -16.51 -7.81
CA ALA A 10 -18.11 -17.82 -7.26
C ALA A 10 -16.91 -18.79 -7.37
N GLY A 11 -16.48 -19.36 -6.23
CA GLY A 11 -15.32 -20.28 -6.19
C GLY A 11 -13.96 -19.60 -5.97
N TRP A 12 -13.93 -18.26 -5.77
CA TRP A 12 -12.74 -17.53 -5.42
C TRP A 12 -12.66 -17.26 -3.91
N GLU A 13 -11.47 -17.36 -3.35
CA GLU A 13 -11.21 -16.91 -1.99
C GLU A 13 -10.97 -15.41 -1.97
N VAL A 14 -11.99 -14.64 -1.61
CA VAL A 14 -11.93 -13.18 -1.58
C VAL A 14 -11.42 -12.71 -0.22
N ARG A 15 -10.36 -11.91 -0.23
CA ARG A 15 -9.76 -11.31 0.96
C ARG A 15 -9.82 -9.78 0.88
N ARG A 16 -10.25 -9.17 1.96
CA ARG A 16 -10.31 -7.70 2.11
C ARG A 16 -9.35 -7.26 3.20
N PRO A 17 -8.87 -6.01 3.17
CA PRO A 17 -8.04 -5.47 4.25
C PRO A 17 -8.74 -5.57 5.59
N THR A 18 -8.03 -6.10 6.56
CA THR A 18 -8.50 -6.22 7.94
C THR A 18 -8.39 -4.89 8.69
N PRO A 19 -9.05 -4.72 9.85
CA PRO A 19 -8.85 -3.54 10.70
C PRO A 19 -7.39 -3.31 11.08
N GLN A 20 -6.60 -4.37 11.19
CA GLN A 20 -5.15 -4.29 11.47
C GLN A 20 -4.37 -3.69 10.29
N ALA A 21 -4.72 -4.03 9.05
CA ALA A 21 -4.19 -3.40 7.85
C ALA A 21 -4.55 -1.91 7.79
N GLY A 22 -5.77 -1.54 8.25
CA GLY A 22 -6.18 -0.15 8.40
C GLY A 22 -5.32 0.63 9.40
N GLN A 23 -5.05 0.06 10.56
CA GLN A 23 -4.17 0.67 11.56
C GLN A 23 -2.72 0.82 11.05
N TRP A 24 -2.20 -0.20 10.36
CA TRP A 24 -0.89 -0.11 9.72
C TRP A 24 -0.83 1.02 8.70
N SER A 25 -1.82 1.13 7.84
CA SER A 25 -1.89 2.17 6.81
C SER A 25 -1.93 3.58 7.40
N LEU A 26 -2.70 3.78 8.48
CA LEU A 26 -2.75 5.03 9.23
C LEU A 26 -1.40 5.39 9.84
N LEU A 27 -0.76 4.45 10.53
CA LEU A 27 0.55 4.66 11.14
C LEU A 27 1.62 4.94 10.07
N ASN A 28 1.60 4.21 8.97
CA ASN A 28 2.50 4.44 7.86
C ASN A 28 2.29 5.82 7.23
N GLY A 29 1.02 6.23 7.04
CA GLY A 29 0.66 7.57 6.57
C GLY A 29 1.13 8.67 7.52
N LEU A 30 0.98 8.47 8.84
CA LEU A 30 1.45 9.41 9.86
C LEU A 30 2.98 9.54 9.86
N VAL A 31 3.70 8.42 9.86
CA VAL A 31 5.18 8.41 9.86
C VAL A 31 5.72 9.10 8.60
N HIS A 32 5.20 8.74 7.41
CA HIS A 32 5.61 9.39 6.17
C HIS A 32 5.21 10.86 6.15
N GLY A 33 4.00 11.19 6.63
CA GLY A 33 3.54 12.57 6.72
C GLY A 33 4.45 13.43 7.60
N LEU A 34 4.84 12.93 8.77
CA LEU A 34 5.78 13.63 9.65
C LEU A 34 7.18 13.78 9.03
N VAL A 35 7.71 12.70 8.42
CA VAL A 35 9.04 12.72 7.78
C VAL A 35 9.09 13.76 6.66
N TRP A 36 8.08 13.81 5.80
CA TRP A 36 8.05 14.73 4.67
C TRP A 36 7.63 16.16 5.04
N ALA A 37 6.79 16.35 6.07
CA ALA A 37 6.41 17.68 6.55
C ALA A 37 7.50 18.34 7.40
N PHE A 38 8.29 17.55 8.13
CA PHE A 38 9.29 18.05 9.07
C PHE A 38 10.28 19.07 8.47
N PRO A 39 10.91 18.85 7.31
CA PRO A 39 11.87 19.82 6.75
C PRO A 39 11.21 21.18 6.44
N PHE A 40 9.96 21.19 6.00
CA PHE A 40 9.24 22.44 5.71
C PHE A 40 8.90 23.21 6.97
N VAL A 41 8.44 22.52 8.01
CA VAL A 41 8.15 23.13 9.30
C VAL A 41 9.42 23.62 9.97
N ALA A 42 10.49 22.82 9.94
CA ALA A 42 11.80 23.22 10.48
C ALA A 42 12.36 24.46 9.75
N ALA A 43 12.30 24.47 8.42
CA ALA A 43 12.75 25.62 7.61
C ALA A 43 11.94 26.88 7.92
N ALA A 44 10.62 26.76 8.08
CA ALA A 44 9.76 27.89 8.47
C ALA A 44 10.15 28.47 9.84
N LEU A 45 10.42 27.60 10.82
CA LEU A 45 10.83 28.02 12.16
C LEU A 45 12.22 28.67 12.19
N VAL A 46 13.18 28.09 11.46
CA VAL A 46 14.54 28.65 11.34
C VAL A 46 14.49 30.02 10.66
N TRP A 47 13.75 30.13 9.56
CA TRP A 47 13.59 31.40 8.84
C TRP A 47 12.99 32.47 9.74
N ARG A 48 11.91 32.15 10.45
CA ARG A 48 11.25 33.08 11.37
C ARG A 48 12.19 33.56 12.48
N ARG A 49 13.06 32.69 13.00
CA ARG A 49 14.05 33.07 14.01
C ARG A 49 15.20 33.93 13.44
N ALA A 50 15.67 33.60 12.24
CA ALA A 50 16.77 34.30 11.61
C ALA A 50 16.38 35.70 11.14
N SER A 51 15.13 35.89 10.68
CA SER A 51 14.63 37.17 10.14
C SER A 51 14.15 38.16 11.19
N GLY A 52 14.03 37.75 12.46
CA GLY A 52 13.53 38.62 13.54
C GLY A 52 12.10 39.10 13.33
N SER A 53 11.73 40.22 14.01
CA SER A 53 10.39 40.82 13.92
C SER A 53 10.11 41.53 12.58
N ASP A 54 11.15 41.95 11.87
CA ASP A 54 11.07 42.76 10.65
C ASP A 54 11.17 41.91 9.37
N GLY A 55 11.28 40.58 9.52
CA GLY A 55 11.34 39.65 8.39
C GLY A 55 10.00 39.50 7.68
N ASP A 56 10.05 39.25 6.35
CA ASP A 56 8.87 38.98 5.54
C ASP A 56 8.15 37.72 6.04
N PRO A 57 6.89 37.83 6.52
CA PRO A 57 6.13 36.69 7.05
C PRO A 57 5.65 35.72 5.96
N LEU A 58 5.73 36.08 4.68
CA LEU A 58 5.18 35.25 3.59
C LEU A 58 5.89 33.92 3.45
N TRP A 59 7.22 33.92 3.44
CA TRP A 59 8.00 32.70 3.23
C TRP A 59 7.82 31.64 4.32
N PRO A 60 7.93 31.97 5.64
CA PRO A 60 7.69 30.97 6.67
C PRO A 60 6.24 30.48 6.68
N THR A 61 5.28 31.34 6.34
CA THR A 61 3.86 30.96 6.25
C THR A 61 3.64 29.99 5.09
N LEU A 62 4.24 30.25 3.91
CA LEU A 62 4.15 29.34 2.77
C LEU A 62 4.77 27.98 3.08
N LEU A 63 5.98 27.94 3.63
CA LEU A 63 6.65 26.70 4.00
C LEU A 63 5.85 25.89 5.01
N PHE A 64 5.32 26.54 6.04
CA PHE A 64 4.47 25.88 7.03
C PHE A 64 3.19 25.32 6.42
N THR A 65 2.54 26.09 5.54
CA THR A 65 1.31 25.66 4.84
C THR A 65 1.58 24.46 3.95
N ILE A 66 2.69 24.45 3.20
CA ILE A 66 3.09 23.32 2.35
C ILE A 66 3.32 22.07 3.22
N GLY A 67 4.06 22.19 4.31
CA GLY A 67 4.30 21.07 5.23
C GLY A 67 3.01 20.51 5.83
N MET A 68 2.11 21.38 6.24
CA MET A 68 0.81 20.99 6.79
C MET A 68 -0.08 20.31 5.73
N LEU A 69 -0.09 20.82 4.50
CA LEU A 69 -0.84 20.25 3.39
C LEU A 69 -0.33 18.84 3.04
N LEU A 70 0.99 18.66 2.98
CA LEU A 70 1.60 17.35 2.77
C LEU A 70 1.22 16.35 3.86
N LEU A 71 1.27 16.77 5.12
CA LEU A 71 0.85 15.93 6.24
C LEU A 71 -0.61 15.49 6.09
N ILE A 72 -1.51 16.41 5.79
CA ILE A 72 -2.94 16.15 5.61
C ILE A 72 -3.18 15.17 4.46
N ILE A 73 -2.54 15.39 3.31
CA ILE A 73 -2.68 14.53 2.11
C ILE A 73 -2.22 13.10 2.44
N LEU A 74 -1.08 12.93 3.11
CA LEU A 74 -0.54 11.63 3.46
C LEU A 74 -1.37 10.92 4.54
N LEU A 75 -1.96 11.64 5.47
CA LEU A 75 -2.93 11.10 6.43
C LEU A 75 -4.21 10.63 5.75
N ILE A 76 -4.79 11.45 4.86
CA ILE A 76 -5.98 11.08 4.07
C ILE A 76 -5.70 9.82 3.25
N LYS A 77 -4.54 9.75 2.58
CA LYS A 77 -4.11 8.56 1.84
C LYS A 77 -4.03 7.34 2.76
N GLY A 78 -3.46 7.47 3.96
CA GLY A 78 -3.40 6.41 4.96
C GLY A 78 -4.78 5.91 5.41
N ILE A 79 -5.76 6.80 5.55
CA ILE A 79 -7.14 6.45 5.93
C ILE A 79 -7.88 5.73 4.79
N LEU A 80 -7.69 6.19 3.55
CA LEU A 80 -8.43 5.70 2.40
C LEU A 80 -7.84 4.42 1.82
N MET A 81 -6.53 4.22 1.89
CA MET A 81 -5.83 3.08 1.29
C MET A 81 -6.45 1.72 1.64
N PRO A 82 -6.79 1.39 2.90
CA PRO A 82 -7.37 0.08 3.23
C PRO A 82 -8.74 -0.19 2.61
N ARG A 83 -9.43 0.87 2.17
CA ARG A 83 -10.77 0.78 1.58
C ARG A 83 -10.74 0.65 0.06
N THR A 84 -9.55 0.73 -0.52
CA THR A 84 -9.38 0.89 -1.97
C THR A 84 -8.75 -0.31 -2.65
N TRP A 85 -8.49 -1.38 -1.91
CA TRP A 85 -7.93 -2.59 -2.49
C TRP A 85 -8.55 -3.84 -1.88
N TRP A 86 -8.55 -4.90 -2.65
CA TRP A 86 -8.86 -6.26 -2.21
C TRP A 86 -8.16 -7.23 -3.16
N PHE A 87 -8.01 -8.47 -2.76
CA PHE A 87 -7.53 -9.52 -3.64
C PHE A 87 -8.39 -10.78 -3.50
N ALA A 88 -8.39 -11.57 -4.56
CA ALA A 88 -9.02 -12.87 -4.58
C ALA A 88 -8.12 -13.85 -5.29
N TYR A 89 -8.10 -15.08 -4.88
CA TYR A 89 -7.27 -16.09 -5.51
C TYR A 89 -8.00 -17.42 -5.65
N THR A 90 -7.50 -18.23 -6.59
CA THR A 90 -7.87 -19.63 -6.81
C THR A 90 -6.60 -20.46 -6.75
N ASP A 91 -6.69 -21.73 -7.12
CA ASP A 91 -5.52 -22.62 -7.31
C ASP A 91 -4.65 -22.28 -8.53
N ARG A 92 -5.04 -21.33 -9.39
CA ARG A 92 -4.38 -21.03 -10.68
C ARG A 92 -4.03 -19.57 -10.89
N GLU A 93 -4.78 -18.66 -10.29
CA GLU A 93 -4.61 -17.23 -10.55
C GLU A 93 -4.99 -16.38 -9.34
N VAL A 94 -4.47 -15.16 -9.31
CA VAL A 94 -4.84 -14.13 -8.33
C VAL A 94 -5.32 -12.88 -9.06
N ILE A 95 -6.37 -12.27 -8.51
CA ILE A 95 -6.88 -10.97 -8.92
C ILE A 95 -6.57 -9.99 -7.80
N ILE A 96 -5.94 -8.87 -8.15
CA ILE A 96 -5.68 -7.77 -7.22
C ILE A 96 -6.38 -6.54 -7.78
N GLU A 97 -7.30 -6.00 -7.01
CA GLU A 97 -7.94 -4.72 -7.35
C GLU A 97 -7.41 -3.64 -6.42
N HIS A 98 -7.01 -2.53 -7.01
CA HIS A 98 -6.50 -1.38 -6.28
C HIS A 98 -6.90 -0.07 -6.97
N GLY A 99 -6.92 1.01 -6.22
CA GLY A 99 -7.16 2.35 -6.73
C GLY A 99 -8.27 3.08 -5.99
N LEU A 100 -8.06 4.39 -5.79
CA LEU A 100 -8.99 5.27 -5.07
C LEU A 100 -10.01 5.90 -6.03
N VAL A 101 -9.52 6.52 -7.09
CA VAL A 101 -10.32 7.23 -8.10
C VAL A 101 -10.41 6.41 -9.38
N ILE A 102 -9.29 5.91 -9.84
CA ILE A 102 -9.19 5.00 -10.97
C ILE A 102 -8.94 3.60 -10.39
N LYS A 103 -9.89 2.70 -10.56
CA LYS A 103 -9.73 1.31 -10.15
C LYS A 103 -9.00 0.55 -11.23
N ALA A 104 -7.93 -0.11 -10.85
CA ALA A 104 -7.20 -1.06 -11.68
C ALA A 104 -7.41 -2.46 -11.12
N ARG A 105 -7.51 -3.45 -12.02
CA ARG A 105 -7.64 -4.86 -11.66
C ARG A 105 -6.59 -5.65 -12.43
N ASP A 106 -5.67 -6.23 -11.68
CA ASP A 106 -4.61 -7.06 -12.22
C ASP A 106 -5.01 -8.54 -12.11
N HIS A 107 -5.04 -9.24 -13.22
CA HIS A 107 -5.22 -10.68 -13.31
C HIS A 107 -3.88 -11.33 -13.55
N ILE A 108 -3.44 -12.16 -12.62
CA ILE A 108 -2.12 -12.79 -12.67
C ILE A 108 -2.29 -14.29 -12.58
N ALA A 109 -2.02 -14.98 -13.67
CA ALA A 109 -1.93 -16.43 -13.66
C ALA A 109 -0.62 -16.87 -12.98
N PHE A 110 -0.67 -17.88 -12.14
CA PHE A 110 0.47 -18.31 -11.33
C PHE A 110 1.65 -18.86 -12.16
N ASP A 111 1.38 -19.41 -13.34
CA ASP A 111 2.39 -19.87 -14.30
C ASP A 111 3.22 -18.73 -14.90
N ARG A 112 2.76 -17.48 -14.78
CA ARG A 112 3.45 -16.29 -15.26
C ARG A 112 4.27 -15.57 -14.19
N VAL A 113 4.16 -15.98 -12.94
CA VAL A 113 4.92 -15.40 -11.83
C VAL A 113 6.36 -15.91 -11.90
N GLN A 114 7.31 -14.97 -11.93
CA GLN A 114 8.75 -15.28 -12.03
C GLN A 114 9.45 -15.17 -10.68
N TYR A 115 8.98 -14.25 -9.84
CA TYR A 115 9.58 -13.99 -8.54
C TYR A 115 8.51 -13.58 -7.52
N ILE A 116 8.68 -14.06 -6.31
CA ILE A 116 7.80 -13.77 -5.17
C ILE A 116 8.65 -13.18 -4.07
N GLU A 117 8.26 -12.04 -3.53
CA GLU A 117 8.91 -11.41 -2.41
C GLU A 117 7.90 -11.08 -1.31
N ARG A 118 8.11 -11.63 -0.12
CA ARG A 118 7.34 -11.27 1.07
C ARG A 118 8.09 -10.21 1.87
N ARG A 119 7.40 -9.14 2.22
CA ARG A 119 7.92 -8.07 3.06
C ARG A 119 7.06 -7.88 4.31
N ALA A 120 7.71 -7.79 5.46
CA ALA A 120 7.08 -7.44 6.71
C ALA A 120 7.94 -6.41 7.45
N GLY A 121 7.51 -5.17 7.45
CA GLY A 121 8.17 -4.06 8.15
C GLY A 121 7.98 -4.12 9.68
N PRO A 122 8.69 -3.25 10.43
CA PRO A 122 8.63 -3.26 11.90
C PRO A 122 7.23 -2.97 12.46
N ILE A 123 6.39 -2.23 11.72
CA ILE A 123 5.01 -1.93 12.12
C ILE A 123 4.07 -3.09 11.77
N MET A 124 4.39 -3.90 10.75
CA MET A 124 3.57 -5.01 10.25
C MET A 124 3.74 -6.27 11.10
N ARG A 125 4.98 -6.59 11.48
CA ARG A 125 5.32 -7.81 12.23
C ARG A 125 4.49 -8.02 13.51
N PRO A 126 4.34 -7.01 14.41
CA PRO A 126 3.56 -7.19 15.63
C PRO A 126 2.05 -7.38 15.39
N ARG A 127 1.60 -7.11 14.16
CA ARG A 127 0.18 -7.21 13.75
C ARG A 127 -0.10 -8.42 12.88
N ALA A 128 0.87 -9.33 12.75
CA ALA A 128 0.78 -10.47 11.85
C ALA A 128 0.36 -10.08 10.42
N LEU A 129 0.95 -8.98 9.91
CA LEU A 129 0.73 -8.49 8.55
C LEU A 129 1.98 -8.67 7.69
N ALA A 130 1.76 -8.94 6.42
CA ALA A 130 2.81 -8.94 5.40
C ALA A 130 2.29 -8.34 4.09
N SER A 131 3.21 -7.87 3.26
CA SER A 131 2.97 -7.55 1.86
C SER A 131 3.55 -8.65 0.98
N LEU A 132 2.88 -8.95 -0.11
CA LEU A 132 3.36 -9.87 -1.13
C LEU A 132 3.57 -9.12 -2.44
N ILE A 133 4.75 -9.28 -3.01
CA ILE A 133 5.11 -8.71 -4.30
C ILE A 133 5.25 -9.87 -5.28
N LEU A 134 4.57 -9.76 -6.41
CA LEU A 134 4.57 -10.71 -7.50
C LEU A 134 5.18 -10.03 -8.72
N ASP A 135 6.34 -10.50 -9.16
CA ASP A 135 6.97 -10.03 -10.38
C ASP A 135 6.63 -10.99 -11.54
N THR A 136 6.14 -10.42 -12.64
CA THR A 136 5.83 -11.13 -13.88
C THR A 136 6.53 -10.44 -15.04
N ALA A 137 6.57 -11.09 -16.20
CA ALA A 137 7.11 -10.47 -17.41
C ALA A 137 6.32 -9.21 -17.85
N ALA A 138 5.07 -9.08 -17.45
CA ALA A 138 4.22 -7.92 -17.76
C ALA A 138 4.38 -6.76 -16.76
N GLY A 139 4.99 -7.00 -15.59
CA GLY A 139 5.18 -6.01 -14.55
C GLY A 139 5.08 -6.57 -13.14
N ARG A 140 5.07 -5.66 -12.19
CA ARG A 140 5.02 -5.95 -10.76
C ARG A 140 3.64 -5.67 -10.21
N ALA A 141 3.07 -6.64 -9.49
CA ALA A 141 1.86 -6.46 -8.71
C ALA A 141 2.16 -6.60 -7.21
N THR A 142 1.42 -5.88 -6.39
CA THR A 142 1.67 -5.86 -4.94
C THR A 142 0.38 -5.95 -4.16
N ILE A 143 0.32 -6.91 -3.24
CA ILE A 143 -0.67 -6.96 -2.17
C ILE A 143 -0.07 -6.19 -0.98
N PRO A 144 -0.59 -5.00 -0.63
CA PRO A 144 0.14 -4.05 0.22
C PRO A 144 0.21 -4.44 1.70
N ALA A 145 -0.84 -5.02 2.25
CA ALA A 145 -0.86 -5.45 3.65
C ALA A 145 -2.03 -6.41 3.87
N ALA A 146 -1.75 -7.70 3.91
CA ALA A 146 -2.72 -8.75 4.23
C ALA A 146 -2.30 -9.50 5.50
N GLU A 147 -3.18 -10.30 6.04
CA GLU A 147 -2.84 -11.18 7.15
C GLU A 147 -1.77 -12.18 6.73
N LEU A 148 -0.85 -12.45 7.64
CA LEU A 148 0.28 -13.33 7.36
C LEU A 148 -0.19 -14.72 6.92
N GLU A 149 -1.28 -15.22 7.53
CA GLU A 149 -1.89 -16.50 7.20
C GLU A 149 -2.40 -16.55 5.76
N ASP A 150 -3.08 -15.49 5.29
CA ASP A 150 -3.56 -15.37 3.91
C ASP A 150 -2.40 -15.33 2.91
N ILE A 151 -1.32 -14.61 3.27
CA ILE A 151 -0.12 -14.53 2.45
C ILE A 151 0.59 -15.88 2.37
N GLU A 152 0.71 -16.60 3.47
CA GLU A 152 1.34 -17.93 3.51
C GLU A 152 0.54 -18.96 2.71
N ALA A 153 -0.79 -18.93 2.80
CA ALA A 153 -1.65 -19.75 1.95
C ALA A 153 -1.45 -19.48 0.47
N LEU A 154 -1.43 -18.19 0.08
CA LEU A 154 -1.21 -17.79 -1.31
C LEU A 154 0.20 -18.16 -1.80
N GLU A 155 1.23 -18.01 -0.98
CA GLU A 155 2.60 -18.43 -1.31
C GLU A 155 2.70 -19.94 -1.59
N GLU A 156 1.96 -20.76 -0.86
CA GLU A 156 1.97 -22.22 -1.10
C GLU A 156 1.33 -22.58 -2.45
N TYR A 157 0.19 -21.95 -2.80
CA TYR A 157 -0.41 -22.12 -4.14
C TYR A 157 0.55 -21.69 -5.25
N LEU A 158 1.19 -20.53 -5.09
CA LEU A 158 2.19 -20.02 -6.04
C LEU A 158 3.38 -20.96 -6.19
N ARG A 159 3.91 -21.48 -5.08
CA ARG A 159 5.04 -22.42 -5.08
C ARG A 159 4.71 -23.70 -5.85
N VAL A 160 3.53 -24.27 -5.59
CA VAL A 160 3.07 -25.48 -6.28
C VAL A 160 2.91 -25.23 -7.78
N ALA A 161 2.35 -24.08 -8.16
CA ALA A 161 2.16 -23.72 -9.57
C ALA A 161 3.51 -23.52 -10.30
N MET A 162 4.45 -22.81 -9.66
CA MET A 162 5.81 -22.59 -10.21
C MET A 162 6.58 -23.91 -10.39
N LEU A 163 6.47 -24.84 -9.43
CA LEU A 163 7.10 -26.17 -9.57
C LEU A 163 6.51 -26.97 -10.73
N ARG A 164 5.19 -26.90 -10.95
CA ARG A 164 4.54 -27.55 -12.11
C ARG A 164 4.99 -26.94 -13.43
N ALA A 165 5.11 -25.62 -13.50
CA ALA A 165 5.58 -24.92 -14.70
C ALA A 165 7.06 -25.23 -15.03
N ALA A 166 7.89 -25.51 -14.03
CA ALA A 166 9.30 -25.85 -14.23
C ALA A 166 9.56 -27.29 -14.71
N VAL A 167 8.54 -28.18 -14.66
CA VAL A 167 8.65 -29.60 -15.04
C VAL A 167 8.17 -29.85 -16.46
N VAL A 168 7.53 -28.87 -17.08
CA VAL A 168 7.03 -28.94 -18.49
C VAL A 168 8.03 -28.26 -19.42
#